data_528df645d7c428f2ab8189a91ed7fe26
#
_entry.id   528df645d7c428f2ab8189a91ed7fe26
#
_cell.length_a   1.000
_cell.length_b   1.000
_cell.length_c   1.000
_cell.angle_alpha   90.00
_cell.angle_beta   90.00
_cell.angle_gamma   90.00
#
_symmetry.space_group_name_H-M   'P 1'
#
loop_
_entity.id
_entity.type
_entity.pdbx_description
1 polymer ?
#
loop_
_entity_poly.entity_id
_entity_poly.type
_entity_poly.pdbx_seq_one_letter_code
_entity_poly.pdbx_strand_id
1 'polypeptide(L)'
;MLSPNLSRLVVCVGAVLLASSIGSFATVRAIPTWYKGLAKPSFNPPEWLFGPAWTLLYLLMAVAAFLVWKQGFGAPGVKLALAVFLVQLVLNALWSVFFFGLRSPLAGLVDIIVLWLAIVATIIFFFRVSVPAGVMLLPYIAWVSFAALLNAAILRLNR
;
A
#
# COMPACT_ATOMS: atom_id res chain seq x y z
N MET A 1 29.10 -10.69 9.18
CA MET A 1 27.72 -10.49 9.72
C MET A 1 27.23 -9.11 9.36
N LEU A 2 25.97 -8.99 8.87
CA LEU A 2 25.35 -7.68 8.63
C LEU A 2 25.11 -6.96 9.96
N SER A 3 25.22 -5.63 9.98
CA SER A 3 24.87 -4.87 11.18
C SER A 3 23.37 -5.05 11.48
N PRO A 4 22.94 -4.99 12.77
CA PRO A 4 21.54 -5.18 13.13
C PRO A 4 20.58 -4.21 12.39
N ASN A 5 21.03 -2.98 12.13
CA ASN A 5 20.22 -2.01 11.38
C ASN A 5 20.11 -2.38 9.90
N LEU A 6 21.18 -2.89 9.30
CA LEU A 6 21.14 -3.33 7.91
C LEU A 6 20.22 -4.54 7.74
N SER A 7 20.26 -5.50 8.66
CA SER A 7 19.34 -6.64 8.65
C SER A 7 17.88 -6.20 8.75
N ARG A 8 17.55 -5.25 9.63
CA ARG A 8 16.18 -4.69 9.75
C ARG A 8 15.72 -4.01 8.47
N LEU A 9 16.59 -3.20 7.86
CA LEU A 9 16.28 -2.53 6.60
C LEU A 9 16.02 -3.55 5.49
N VAL A 10 16.86 -4.56 5.35
CA VAL A 10 16.71 -5.62 4.35
C VAL A 10 15.37 -6.35 4.51
N VAL A 11 14.98 -6.67 5.75
CA VAL A 11 13.69 -7.32 6.03
C VAL A 11 12.52 -6.40 5.68
N CYS A 12 12.57 -5.11 6.05
CA CYS A 12 11.51 -4.15 5.70
C CYS A 12 11.37 -4.00 4.19
N VAL A 13 12.48 -3.84 3.48
CA VAL A 13 12.49 -3.79 2.00
C VAL A 13 11.96 -5.08 1.41
N GLY A 14 12.39 -6.24 1.90
CA GLY A 14 11.92 -7.55 1.44
C GLY A 14 10.41 -7.74 1.62
N ALA A 15 9.86 -7.35 2.77
CA ALA A 15 8.42 -7.44 3.02
C ALA A 15 7.60 -6.57 2.04
N VAL A 16 8.05 -5.33 1.82
CA VAL A 16 7.41 -4.40 0.90
C VAL A 16 7.52 -4.87 -0.55
N LEU A 17 8.70 -5.38 -0.96
CA LEU A 17 8.90 -5.94 -2.30
C LEU A 17 8.04 -7.18 -2.54
N LEU A 18 7.84 -8.03 -1.54
CA LEU A 18 6.97 -9.19 -1.63
C LEU A 18 5.51 -8.75 -1.90
N ALA A 19 5.00 -7.81 -1.13
CA ALA A 19 3.64 -7.28 -1.34
C ALA A 19 3.50 -6.62 -2.72
N SER A 20 4.48 -5.81 -3.13
CA SER A 20 4.55 -5.18 -4.46
C SER A 20 4.56 -6.23 -5.58
N SER A 21 5.31 -7.30 -5.43
CA SER A 21 5.41 -8.37 -6.43
C SER A 21 4.08 -9.10 -6.61
N ILE A 22 3.39 -9.41 -5.51
CA ILE A 22 2.05 -10.02 -5.54
C ILE A 22 1.07 -9.10 -6.27
N GLY A 23 1.04 -7.83 -5.90
CA GLY A 23 0.18 -6.83 -6.54
C GLY A 23 0.50 -6.66 -8.03
N SER A 24 1.76 -6.56 -8.39
CA SER A 24 2.20 -6.41 -9.78
C SER A 24 1.84 -7.62 -10.64
N PHE A 25 1.97 -8.83 -10.13
CA PHE A 25 1.60 -10.04 -10.86
C PHE A 25 0.12 -10.07 -11.25
N ALA A 26 -0.77 -9.64 -10.34
CA ALA A 26 -2.20 -9.53 -10.63
C ALA A 26 -2.49 -8.41 -11.65
N THR A 27 -1.77 -7.29 -11.57
CA THR A 27 -2.02 -6.06 -12.32
C THR A 27 -1.54 -6.14 -13.77
N VAL A 28 -0.32 -6.62 -14.00
CA VAL A 28 0.36 -6.60 -15.32
C VAL A 28 -0.45 -7.30 -16.41
N ARG A 29 -1.14 -8.39 -16.08
CA ARG A 29 -1.97 -9.13 -17.04
C ARG A 29 -3.33 -8.49 -17.28
N ALA A 30 -3.85 -7.78 -16.30
CA ALA A 30 -5.20 -7.20 -16.37
C ALA A 30 -5.22 -5.82 -17.05
N ILE A 31 -4.17 -5.02 -16.94
CA ILE A 31 -4.11 -3.66 -17.50
C ILE A 31 -4.33 -3.67 -19.02
N PRO A 32 -3.57 -4.41 -19.85
CA PRO A 32 -3.70 -4.33 -21.31
C PRO A 32 -4.98 -4.97 -21.86
N THR A 33 -5.68 -5.73 -21.03
CA THR A 33 -6.88 -6.50 -21.41
C THR A 33 -8.14 -5.94 -20.77
N TRP A 34 -8.46 -6.41 -19.58
CA TRP A 34 -9.69 -6.09 -18.88
C TRP A 34 -9.80 -4.62 -18.46
N TYR A 35 -8.75 -4.07 -17.83
CA TYR A 35 -8.78 -2.68 -17.33
C TYR A 35 -8.87 -1.66 -18.47
N LYS A 36 -8.24 -1.94 -19.61
CA LYS A 36 -8.32 -1.10 -20.80
C LYS A 36 -9.75 -0.98 -21.33
N GLY A 37 -10.56 -2.04 -21.21
CA GLY A 37 -11.95 -2.06 -21.67
C GLY A 37 -12.96 -1.41 -20.73
N LEU A 38 -12.57 -1.04 -19.50
CA LEU A 38 -13.47 -0.39 -18.54
C LEU A 38 -13.74 1.07 -18.92
N ALA A 39 -14.97 1.52 -18.69
CA ALA A 39 -15.30 2.93 -18.66
C ALA A 39 -14.61 3.60 -17.47
N LYS A 40 -13.85 4.66 -17.72
CA LYS A 40 -13.05 5.37 -16.71
C LYS A 40 -13.55 6.81 -16.55
N PRO A 41 -13.48 7.38 -15.33
CA PRO A 41 -13.83 8.79 -15.13
C PRO A 41 -12.80 9.71 -15.81
N SER A 42 -13.18 10.95 -16.07
CA SER A 42 -12.33 11.96 -16.73
C SER A 42 -11.05 12.27 -15.95
N PHE A 43 -11.06 12.06 -14.65
CA PHE A 43 -9.89 12.25 -13.77
C PHE A 43 -8.97 11.01 -13.65
N ASN A 44 -9.20 9.96 -14.47
CA ASN A 44 -8.31 8.81 -14.48
C ASN A 44 -6.91 9.23 -14.93
N PRO A 45 -5.86 8.98 -14.13
CA PRO A 45 -4.51 9.37 -14.51
C PRO A 45 -3.99 8.49 -15.65
N PRO A 46 -3.01 8.96 -16.41
CA PRO A 46 -2.37 8.14 -17.43
C PRO A 46 -1.71 6.91 -16.80
N GLU A 47 -1.79 5.78 -17.51
CA GLU A 47 -1.36 4.47 -16.99
C GLU A 47 0.11 4.44 -16.54
N TRP A 48 0.99 5.21 -17.20
CA TRP A 48 2.41 5.29 -16.84
C TRP A 48 2.66 5.87 -15.43
N LEU A 49 1.74 6.67 -14.90
CA LEU A 49 1.91 7.32 -13.59
C LEU A 49 1.83 6.33 -12.43
N PHE A 50 1.07 5.23 -12.59
CA PHE A 50 0.90 4.24 -11.51
C PHE A 50 2.22 3.59 -11.09
N GLY A 51 3.09 3.23 -12.04
CA GLY A 51 4.38 2.61 -11.75
C GLY A 51 5.28 3.46 -10.86
N PRO A 52 5.67 4.66 -11.27
CA PRO A 52 6.49 5.57 -10.45
C PRO A 52 5.85 5.93 -9.11
N ALA A 53 4.54 6.19 -9.08
CA ALA A 53 3.82 6.51 -7.84
C ALA A 53 3.93 5.36 -6.82
N TRP A 54 3.58 4.15 -7.19
CA TRP A 54 3.68 3.00 -6.30
C TRP A 54 5.13 2.68 -5.89
N THR A 55 6.10 2.85 -6.79
CA THR A 55 7.52 2.68 -6.46
C THR A 55 7.94 3.62 -5.34
N LEU A 56 7.60 4.91 -5.46
CA LEU A 56 7.89 5.90 -4.43
C LEU A 56 7.20 5.54 -3.10
N LEU A 57 5.92 5.17 -3.14
CA LEU A 57 5.16 4.83 -1.95
C LEU A 57 5.72 3.60 -1.23
N TYR A 58 6.10 2.55 -1.96
CA TYR A 58 6.73 1.37 -1.38
C TYR A 58 8.10 1.68 -0.76
N LEU A 59 8.91 2.55 -1.37
CA LEU A 59 10.16 3.02 -0.76
C LEU A 59 9.91 3.77 0.54
N LEU A 60 8.93 4.69 0.57
CA LEU A 60 8.56 5.42 1.78
C LEU A 60 8.06 4.48 2.89
N MET A 61 7.23 3.48 2.54
CA MET A 61 6.76 2.45 3.48
C MET A 61 7.91 1.63 4.08
N ALA A 62 8.87 1.21 3.24
CA ALA A 62 10.03 0.44 3.71
C ALA A 62 10.89 1.25 4.69
N VAL A 63 11.17 2.51 4.36
CA VAL A 63 11.95 3.42 5.23
C VAL A 63 11.16 3.72 6.51
N ALA A 64 9.87 3.99 6.44
CA ALA A 64 9.02 4.26 7.60
C ALA A 64 9.02 3.06 8.57
N ALA A 65 8.82 1.84 8.07
CA ALA A 65 8.87 0.62 8.87
C ALA A 65 10.24 0.41 9.51
N PHE A 66 11.33 0.67 8.76
CA PHE A 66 12.68 0.61 9.30
C PHE A 66 12.90 1.61 10.43
N LEU A 67 12.45 2.86 10.30
CA LEU A 67 12.58 3.88 11.34
C LEU A 67 11.86 3.49 12.64
N VAL A 68 10.71 2.84 12.54
CA VAL A 68 9.98 2.27 13.69
C VAL A 68 10.76 1.11 14.28
N TRP A 69 11.19 0.14 13.46
CA TRP A 69 11.92 -1.03 13.96
C TRP A 69 13.30 -0.70 14.54
N LYS A 70 13.93 0.36 14.05
CA LYS A 70 15.21 0.85 14.57
C LYS A 70 15.14 1.19 16.06
N GLN A 71 13.99 1.59 16.60
CA GLN A 71 13.79 1.86 18.01
C GLN A 71 13.91 0.59 18.88
N GLY A 72 13.82 -0.60 18.26
CA GLY A 72 13.93 -1.89 18.93
C GLY A 72 12.61 -2.42 19.47
N PHE A 73 12.45 -3.75 19.50
CA PHE A 73 11.24 -4.41 19.98
C PHE A 73 10.94 -4.21 21.48
N GLY A 74 11.92 -3.75 22.27
CA GLY A 74 11.73 -3.38 23.67
C GLY A 74 11.10 -2.01 23.88
N ALA A 75 11.14 -1.15 22.85
CA ALA A 75 10.53 0.17 22.94
C ALA A 75 8.98 0.09 22.90
N PRO A 76 8.28 0.92 23.71
CA PRO A 76 6.83 0.92 23.76
C PRO A 76 6.20 1.17 22.37
N GLY A 77 5.19 0.37 22.03
CA GLY A 77 4.41 0.54 20.81
C GLY A 77 5.02 -0.02 19.52
N VAL A 78 6.33 -0.32 19.48
CA VAL A 78 7.01 -0.79 18.25
C VAL A 78 6.39 -2.08 17.69
N LYS A 79 6.15 -3.08 18.54
CA LYS A 79 5.57 -4.36 18.11
C LYS A 79 4.18 -4.18 17.51
N LEU A 80 3.33 -3.38 18.14
CA LEU A 80 1.97 -3.10 17.68
C LEU A 80 2.00 -2.29 16.37
N ALA A 81 2.83 -1.26 16.29
CA ALA A 81 2.98 -0.44 15.09
C ALA A 81 3.39 -1.30 13.86
N LEU A 82 4.38 -2.18 14.03
CA LEU A 82 4.82 -3.09 12.96
C LEU A 82 3.77 -4.16 12.64
N ALA A 83 3.03 -4.67 13.63
CA ALA A 83 1.95 -5.62 13.37
C ALA A 83 0.83 -5.00 12.53
N VAL A 84 0.39 -3.79 12.88
CA VAL A 84 -0.62 -3.05 12.09
C VAL A 84 -0.10 -2.69 10.70
N PHE A 85 1.18 -2.32 10.59
CA PHE A 85 1.83 -2.11 9.29
C PHE A 85 1.81 -3.38 8.41
N LEU A 86 2.07 -4.55 8.97
CA LEU A 86 2.00 -5.80 8.20
C LEU A 86 0.58 -6.12 7.73
N VAL A 87 -0.43 -5.86 8.58
CA VAL A 87 -1.85 -6.03 8.19
C VAL A 87 -2.20 -5.14 7.00
N GLN A 88 -1.87 -3.84 7.04
CA GLN A 88 -2.14 -2.96 5.91
C GLN A 88 -1.35 -3.36 4.64
N LEU A 89 -0.14 -3.91 4.80
CA LEU A 89 0.68 -4.34 3.67
C LEU A 89 0.06 -5.58 2.97
N VAL A 90 -0.53 -6.49 3.74
CA VAL A 90 -1.30 -7.63 3.20
C VAL A 90 -2.54 -7.13 2.46
N LEU A 91 -3.33 -6.24 3.06
CA LEU A 91 -4.51 -5.64 2.41
C LEU A 91 -4.12 -4.90 1.12
N ASN A 92 -3.00 -4.17 1.12
CA ASN A 92 -2.49 -3.51 -0.08
C ASN A 92 -2.23 -4.50 -1.24
N ALA A 93 -1.63 -5.65 -0.96
CA ALA A 93 -1.43 -6.69 -1.96
C ALA A 93 -2.77 -7.33 -2.40
N LEU A 94 -3.68 -7.56 -1.46
CA LEU A 94 -5.00 -8.13 -1.72
C LEU A 94 -5.88 -7.22 -2.58
N TRP A 95 -5.78 -5.90 -2.43
CA TRP A 95 -6.49 -4.97 -3.29
C TRP A 95 -6.20 -5.22 -4.78
N SER A 96 -4.94 -5.40 -5.13
CA SER A 96 -4.56 -5.71 -6.52
C SER A 96 -5.12 -7.06 -6.98
N VAL A 97 -5.12 -8.05 -6.11
CA VAL A 97 -5.70 -9.37 -6.40
C VAL A 97 -7.21 -9.26 -6.62
N PHE A 98 -7.94 -8.55 -5.76
CA PHE A 98 -9.38 -8.40 -5.87
C PHE A 98 -9.79 -7.53 -7.06
N PHE A 99 -9.15 -6.37 -7.22
CA PHE A 99 -9.50 -5.45 -8.30
C PHE A 99 -9.08 -6.00 -9.67
N PHE A 100 -7.80 -6.35 -9.84
CA PHE A 100 -7.23 -6.77 -11.12
C PHE A 100 -7.29 -8.29 -11.34
N GLY A 101 -6.95 -9.09 -10.33
CA GLY A 101 -6.90 -10.54 -10.42
C GLY A 101 -8.29 -11.15 -10.57
N LEU A 102 -9.22 -10.80 -9.70
CA LEU A 102 -10.62 -11.24 -9.78
C LEU A 102 -11.47 -10.36 -10.71
N ARG A 103 -10.89 -9.28 -11.27
CA ARG A 103 -11.59 -8.35 -12.16
C ARG A 103 -12.87 -7.79 -11.52
N SER A 104 -12.85 -7.54 -10.23
CA SER A 104 -14.02 -7.12 -9.46
C SER A 104 -13.81 -5.72 -8.84
N PRO A 105 -14.34 -4.66 -9.46
CA PRO A 105 -14.29 -3.32 -8.87
C PRO A 105 -14.99 -3.24 -7.51
N LEU A 106 -16.03 -4.08 -7.28
CA LEU A 106 -16.73 -4.12 -5.99
C LEU A 106 -15.85 -4.73 -4.89
N ALA A 107 -15.22 -5.88 -5.14
CA ALA A 107 -14.32 -6.50 -4.17
C ALA A 107 -13.12 -5.58 -3.88
N GLY A 108 -12.55 -4.95 -4.90
CA GLY A 108 -11.51 -3.94 -4.74
C GLY A 108 -11.97 -2.75 -3.90
N LEU A 109 -13.22 -2.26 -4.08
CA LEU A 109 -13.75 -1.15 -3.29
C LEU A 109 -13.92 -1.52 -1.80
N VAL A 110 -14.41 -2.72 -1.51
CA VAL A 110 -14.53 -3.19 -0.12
C VAL A 110 -13.15 -3.28 0.54
N ASP A 111 -12.20 -3.89 -0.15
CA ASP A 111 -10.83 -4.05 0.39
C ASP A 111 -10.14 -2.68 0.59
N ILE A 112 -10.22 -1.76 -0.38
CA ILE A 112 -9.52 -0.46 -0.26
C ILE A 112 -10.07 0.41 0.87
N ILE A 113 -11.34 0.26 1.25
CA ILE A 113 -11.90 0.93 2.43
C ILE A 113 -11.26 0.36 3.70
N VAL A 114 -11.17 -0.96 3.82
CA VAL A 114 -10.52 -1.62 4.97
C VAL A 114 -9.02 -1.27 5.01
N LEU A 115 -8.36 -1.30 3.86
CA LEU A 115 -6.97 -0.87 3.69
C LEU A 115 -6.77 0.58 4.16
N TRP A 116 -7.64 1.49 3.75
CA TRP A 116 -7.57 2.89 4.15
C TRP A 116 -7.62 3.07 5.67
N LEU A 117 -8.54 2.37 6.35
CA LEU A 117 -8.63 2.37 7.81
C LEU A 117 -7.36 1.78 8.45
N ALA A 118 -6.81 0.71 7.90
CA ALA A 118 -5.57 0.11 8.37
C ALA A 118 -4.35 1.05 8.18
N ILE A 119 -4.32 1.83 7.08
CA ILE A 119 -3.28 2.86 6.87
C ILE A 119 -3.41 3.97 7.90
N VAL A 120 -4.61 4.47 8.18
CA VAL A 120 -4.83 5.49 9.24
C VAL A 120 -4.34 4.98 10.58
N ALA A 121 -4.70 3.76 10.95
CA ALA A 121 -4.22 3.14 12.19
C ALA A 121 -2.68 3.04 12.20
N THR A 122 -2.07 2.61 11.08
CA THR A 122 -0.61 2.52 10.96
C THR A 122 0.04 3.89 11.15
N ILE A 123 -0.47 4.94 10.53
CA ILE A 123 0.03 6.31 10.67
C ILE A 123 -0.02 6.76 12.13
N ILE A 124 -1.14 6.53 12.82
CA ILE A 124 -1.30 6.91 14.23
C ILE A 124 -0.24 6.19 15.11
N PHE A 125 -0.06 4.88 14.93
CA PHE A 125 0.92 4.13 15.70
C PHE A 125 2.36 4.51 15.34
N PHE A 126 2.64 4.80 14.07
CA PHE A 126 3.95 5.23 13.62
C PHE A 126 4.31 6.60 14.21
N PHE A 127 3.39 7.56 14.23
CA PHE A 127 3.61 8.85 14.88
C PHE A 127 3.94 8.73 16.37
N ARG A 128 3.34 7.77 17.06
CA ARG A 128 3.61 7.53 18.49
C ARG A 128 5.02 6.96 18.76
N VAL A 129 5.63 6.32 17.76
CA VAL A 129 6.97 5.71 17.86
C VAL A 129 8.04 6.60 17.22
N SER A 130 7.74 7.16 16.06
CA SER A 130 8.69 7.94 15.25
C SER A 130 7.93 8.92 14.36
N VAL A 131 8.01 10.20 14.67
CA VAL A 131 7.35 11.27 13.89
C VAL A 131 7.76 11.22 12.40
N PRO A 132 9.06 11.10 12.03
CA PRO A 132 9.43 10.98 10.62
C PRO A 132 8.78 9.77 9.92
N ALA A 133 8.61 8.63 10.61
CA ALA A 133 7.98 7.46 10.03
C ALA A 133 6.48 7.71 9.73
N GLY A 134 5.77 8.38 10.65
CA GLY A 134 4.38 8.78 10.43
C GLY A 134 4.22 9.74 9.26
N VAL A 135 5.10 10.75 9.15
CA VAL A 135 5.09 11.72 8.04
C VAL A 135 5.30 11.04 6.69
N MET A 136 6.20 10.05 6.61
CA MET A 136 6.47 9.31 5.36
C MET A 136 5.27 8.55 4.82
N LEU A 137 4.25 8.25 5.64
CA LEU A 137 3.04 7.57 5.20
C LEU A 137 1.92 8.52 4.75
N LEU A 138 2.07 9.85 4.90
CA LEU A 138 1.06 10.81 4.46
C LEU A 138 0.84 10.81 2.94
N PRO A 139 1.88 10.74 2.08
CA PRO A 139 1.66 10.58 0.65
C PRO A 139 0.93 9.27 0.30
N TYR A 140 1.15 8.22 1.09
CA TYR A 140 0.48 6.94 0.86
C TYR A 140 -1.02 7.00 1.13
N ILE A 141 -1.45 7.58 2.26
CA ILE A 141 -2.90 7.73 2.53
C ILE A 141 -3.56 8.65 1.51
N ALA A 142 -2.89 9.71 1.06
CA ALA A 142 -3.41 10.60 0.02
C ALA A 142 -3.62 9.84 -1.31
N TRP A 143 -2.65 9.03 -1.72
CA TRP A 143 -2.77 8.21 -2.93
C TRP A 143 -3.87 7.16 -2.84
N VAL A 144 -3.98 6.45 -1.69
CA VAL A 144 -5.03 5.45 -1.50
C VAL A 144 -6.42 6.09 -1.41
N SER A 145 -6.55 7.30 -0.85
CA SER A 145 -7.81 8.06 -0.89
C SER A 145 -8.23 8.36 -2.32
N PHE A 146 -7.30 8.82 -3.16
CA PHE A 146 -7.53 9.02 -4.58
C PHE A 146 -7.90 7.71 -5.30
N ALA A 147 -7.17 6.62 -5.04
CA ALA A 147 -7.44 5.31 -5.62
C ALA A 147 -8.81 4.75 -5.21
N ALA A 148 -9.26 5.01 -3.98
CA ALA A 148 -10.60 4.63 -3.52
C ALA A 148 -11.70 5.37 -4.29
N LEU A 149 -11.54 6.68 -4.50
CA LEU A 149 -12.47 7.47 -5.32
C LEU A 149 -12.49 6.97 -6.78
N LEU A 150 -11.32 6.68 -7.33
CA LEU A 150 -11.20 6.13 -8.69
C LEU A 150 -11.88 4.76 -8.79
N ASN A 151 -11.66 3.87 -7.84
CA ASN A 151 -12.30 2.55 -7.78
C ASN A 151 -13.83 2.67 -7.70
N ALA A 152 -14.35 3.57 -6.85
CA ALA A 152 -15.80 3.81 -6.72
C ALA A 152 -16.40 4.36 -8.02
N ALA A 153 -15.70 5.28 -8.70
CA ALA A 153 -16.13 5.82 -9.99
C ALA A 153 -16.14 4.74 -11.08
N ILE A 154 -15.11 3.91 -11.16
CA ILE A 154 -15.04 2.78 -12.10
C ILE A 154 -16.20 1.80 -11.83
N LEU A 155 -16.45 1.44 -10.57
CA LEU A 155 -17.56 0.57 -10.20
C LEU A 155 -18.90 1.15 -10.68
N ARG A 156 -19.12 2.46 -10.49
CA ARG A 156 -20.35 3.13 -10.89
C ARG A 156 -20.55 3.16 -12.41
N LEU A 157 -19.48 3.36 -13.16
CA LEU A 157 -19.52 3.47 -14.63
C LEU A 157 -19.67 2.13 -15.35
N ASN A 158 -19.39 0.99 -14.66
CA ASN A 158 -19.38 -0.34 -15.26
C ASN A 158 -20.39 -1.31 -14.59
N ARG A 159 -21.43 -0.73 -13.96
CA ARG A 159 -22.58 -1.46 -13.42
C ARG A 159 -23.58 -1.78 -14.52
#